data_f492456bd06e25d529c53cd0de948e6b
#
_entry.id   f492456bd06e25d529c53cd0de948e6b
#
_cell.length_a   1.000
_cell.length_b   1.000
_cell.length_c   1.000
_cell.angle_alpha   90.00
_cell.angle_beta   90.00
_cell.angle_gamma   90.00
#
_symmetry.space_group_name_H-M   'P 1'
#
loop_
_entity.id
_entity.type
_entity.pdbx_description
1 polymer ?
#
loop_
_entity_poly.entity_id
_entity_poly.type
_entity_poly.pdbx_seq_one_letter_code
_entity_poly.pdbx_strand_id
1 'polypeptide(L)'
;MLQSALQTATTRKGVAVVGLPGDLAKKPAVKVESSEQIYPLASSVCPAEEDLIRLAGMLNHYERITLFCGIGCKGAHEEIIRMSETLNAPVAYTFKGKMEVQYDNPYEVGMTGLLGMPSGYYSMHEAEVLVMLGTDFPYSAFLPDDIKIVQVDIKPERLGRRAKVDLGLCGDVRSTLRALLPMLQQKKNDSFFGNN
;
A
#
# COMPACT_ATOMS: atom_id res chain seq x y z
N MET A 1 -11.61 9.01 -29.62
CA MET A 1 -11.88 7.67 -29.03
C MET A 1 -10.60 6.90 -28.74
N LEU A 2 -9.72 6.61 -29.70
CA LEU A 2 -8.49 5.84 -29.47
C LEU A 2 -7.58 6.50 -28.43
N GLN A 3 -7.32 7.79 -28.53
CA GLN A 3 -6.56 8.55 -27.53
C GLN A 3 -7.17 8.42 -26.13
N SER A 4 -8.48 8.59 -26.01
CA SER A 4 -9.17 8.46 -24.70
C SER A 4 -9.05 7.05 -24.13
N ALA A 5 -9.13 6.01 -24.98
CA ALA A 5 -8.95 4.63 -24.58
C ALA A 5 -7.52 4.37 -24.09
N LEU A 6 -6.51 4.81 -24.81
CA LEU A 6 -5.11 4.71 -24.45
C LEU A 6 -4.82 5.45 -23.13
N GLN A 7 -5.33 6.67 -23.01
CA GLN A 7 -5.17 7.49 -21.81
C GLN A 7 -5.85 6.85 -20.59
N THR A 8 -7.05 6.27 -20.76
CA THR A 8 -7.76 5.54 -19.70
C THR A 8 -6.98 4.29 -19.28
N ALA A 9 -6.52 3.48 -20.25
CA ALA A 9 -5.78 2.27 -19.96
C ALA A 9 -4.48 2.55 -19.20
N THR A 10 -3.73 3.56 -19.62
CA THR A 10 -2.46 3.95 -18.97
C THR A 10 -2.67 4.58 -17.61
N THR A 11 -3.62 5.49 -17.46
CA THR A 11 -3.90 6.18 -16.19
C THR A 11 -4.47 5.25 -15.14
N ARG A 12 -5.41 4.38 -15.53
CA ARG A 12 -6.05 3.41 -14.61
C ARG A 12 -5.29 2.10 -14.47
N LYS A 13 -4.16 1.93 -15.18
CA LYS A 13 -3.37 0.68 -15.23
C LYS A 13 -4.25 -0.55 -15.50
N GLY A 14 -5.11 -0.42 -16.52
CA GLY A 14 -6.13 -1.40 -16.86
C GLY A 14 -6.29 -1.57 -18.37
N VAL A 15 -7.37 -2.23 -18.78
CA VAL A 15 -7.72 -2.46 -20.18
C VAL A 15 -8.84 -1.52 -20.60
N ALA A 16 -8.69 -0.89 -21.75
CA ALA A 16 -9.76 -0.16 -22.42
C ALA A 16 -10.11 -0.86 -23.74
N VAL A 17 -11.37 -1.06 -23.98
CA VAL A 17 -11.89 -1.70 -25.20
C VAL A 17 -12.48 -0.65 -26.12
N VAL A 18 -12.07 -0.67 -27.38
CA VAL A 18 -12.62 0.19 -28.45
C VAL A 18 -13.35 -0.70 -29.46
N GLY A 19 -14.66 -0.54 -29.53
CA GLY A 19 -15.47 -1.20 -30.57
C GLY A 19 -15.42 -0.37 -31.88
N LEU A 20 -14.97 -0.98 -32.97
CA LEU A 20 -15.01 -0.40 -34.31
C LEU A 20 -16.07 -1.10 -35.15
N PRO A 21 -17.21 -0.46 -35.48
CA PRO A 21 -18.18 -1.02 -36.40
C PRO A 21 -17.56 -1.29 -37.77
N GLY A 22 -17.84 -2.46 -38.37
CA GLY A 22 -17.19 -2.89 -39.61
C GLY A 22 -17.47 -2.01 -40.83
N ASP A 23 -18.61 -1.32 -40.86
CA ASP A 23 -18.95 -0.36 -41.91
C ASP A 23 -18.12 0.92 -41.86
N LEU A 24 -17.65 1.33 -40.66
CA LEU A 24 -16.79 2.49 -40.48
C LEU A 24 -15.38 2.28 -41.01
N ALA A 25 -14.86 1.04 -40.94
CA ALA A 25 -13.51 0.72 -41.37
C ALA A 25 -13.28 0.98 -42.90
N LYS A 26 -14.35 1.00 -43.68
CA LYS A 26 -14.32 1.23 -45.14
C LYS A 26 -14.62 2.68 -45.54
N LYS A 27 -14.99 3.54 -44.60
CA LYS A 27 -15.31 4.96 -44.90
C LYS A 27 -14.04 5.80 -44.98
N PRO A 28 -14.01 6.85 -45.83
CA PRO A 28 -12.90 7.78 -45.86
C PRO A 28 -12.70 8.42 -44.49
N ALA A 29 -11.45 8.57 -44.08
CA ALA A 29 -11.11 9.23 -42.83
C ALA A 29 -11.48 10.72 -42.91
N VAL A 30 -12.14 11.23 -41.89
CA VAL A 30 -12.38 12.66 -41.70
C VAL A 30 -11.19 13.25 -40.93
N LYS A 31 -10.64 14.36 -41.45
CA LYS A 31 -9.60 15.07 -40.72
C LYS A 31 -10.18 15.61 -39.40
N VAL A 32 -9.70 15.10 -38.30
CA VAL A 32 -10.08 15.57 -36.97
C VAL A 32 -8.85 16.19 -36.31
N GLU A 33 -9.00 17.42 -35.85
CA GLU A 33 -7.97 18.06 -35.02
C GLU A 33 -8.08 17.50 -33.61
N SER A 34 -7.16 16.63 -33.23
CA SER A 34 -7.03 16.11 -31.89
C SER A 34 -5.56 16.14 -31.49
N SER A 35 -5.30 16.20 -30.18
CA SER A 35 -3.95 16.07 -29.69
C SER A 35 -3.42 14.67 -29.99
N GLU A 36 -2.23 14.58 -30.55
CA GLU A 36 -1.52 13.31 -30.79
C GLU A 36 -0.82 12.80 -29.52
N GLN A 37 -0.75 13.63 -28.48
CA GLN A 37 -0.06 13.34 -27.26
C GLN A 37 -0.97 12.62 -26.26
N ILE A 38 -0.46 11.54 -25.67
CA ILE A 38 -1.06 10.88 -24.51
C ILE A 38 -0.51 11.53 -23.25
N TYR A 39 -1.39 11.93 -22.34
CA TYR A 39 -1.05 12.54 -21.07
C TYR A 39 -1.17 11.49 -19.95
N PRO A 40 -0.07 10.77 -19.58
CA PRO A 40 -0.11 9.86 -18.45
C PRO A 40 -0.15 10.69 -17.17
N LEU A 41 -1.31 10.78 -16.56
CA LEU A 41 -1.45 11.40 -15.23
C LEU A 41 -1.09 10.37 -14.17
N ALA A 42 0.06 10.54 -13.55
CA ALA A 42 0.35 9.89 -12.28
C ALA A 42 -0.39 10.66 -11.17
N SER A 43 -1.70 10.45 -11.04
CA SER A 43 -2.42 10.99 -9.90
C SER A 43 -2.01 10.22 -8.65
N SER A 44 -1.50 10.93 -7.67
CA SER A 44 -1.23 10.42 -6.33
C SER A 44 -2.46 10.68 -5.46
N VAL A 45 -2.99 9.64 -4.83
CA VAL A 45 -4.06 9.76 -3.83
C VAL A 45 -3.40 9.82 -2.46
N CYS A 46 -3.64 10.90 -1.73
CA CYS A 46 -3.19 11.03 -0.34
C CYS A 46 -4.44 11.11 0.56
N PRO A 47 -4.44 10.43 1.72
CA PRO A 47 -5.53 10.56 2.69
C PRO A 47 -5.70 12.00 3.17
N ALA A 48 -6.87 12.32 3.73
CA ALA A 48 -7.11 13.61 4.36
C ALA A 48 -6.15 13.83 5.54
N GLU A 49 -5.79 15.07 5.80
CA GLU A 49 -4.88 15.44 6.88
C GLU A 49 -5.38 14.97 8.25
N GLU A 50 -6.68 15.04 8.49
CA GLU A 50 -7.32 14.58 9.73
C GLU A 50 -7.10 13.08 9.97
N ASP A 51 -7.16 12.26 8.91
CA ASP A 51 -6.91 10.83 9.01
C ASP A 51 -5.43 10.54 9.25
N LEU A 52 -4.52 11.33 8.66
CA LEU A 52 -3.09 11.24 8.92
C LEU A 52 -2.75 11.62 10.38
N ILE A 53 -3.38 12.65 10.92
CA ILE A 53 -3.24 13.07 12.33
C ILE A 53 -3.72 11.94 13.27
N ARG A 54 -4.87 11.32 12.96
CA ARG A 54 -5.38 10.18 13.73
C ARG A 54 -4.42 9.00 13.70
N LEU A 55 -3.89 8.67 12.52
CA LEU A 55 -2.90 7.61 12.36
C LEU A 55 -1.61 7.92 13.12
N ALA A 56 -1.07 9.13 12.98
CA ALA A 56 0.13 9.55 13.72
C ALA A 56 -0.08 9.47 15.23
N GLY A 57 -1.24 9.92 15.74
CA GLY A 57 -1.60 9.81 17.15
C GLY A 57 -1.60 8.37 17.65
N MET A 58 -2.18 7.45 16.87
CA MET A 58 -2.17 6.02 17.19
C MET A 58 -0.73 5.46 17.21
N LEU A 59 0.06 5.70 16.18
CA LEU A 59 1.42 5.17 16.07
C LEU A 59 2.39 5.76 17.10
N ASN A 60 2.20 7.01 17.49
CA ASN A 60 2.99 7.64 18.55
C ASN A 60 2.64 7.11 19.94
N HIS A 61 1.39 6.64 20.14
CA HIS A 61 0.90 6.13 21.43
C HIS A 61 1.36 4.69 21.72
N TYR A 62 1.23 3.78 20.76
CA TYR A 62 1.54 2.36 20.94
C TYR A 62 3.02 2.08 20.74
N GLU A 63 3.59 1.12 21.49
CA GLU A 63 5.02 0.80 21.44
C GLU A 63 5.35 -0.30 20.42
N ARG A 64 4.55 -1.38 20.35
CA ARG A 64 4.80 -2.51 19.48
C ARG A 64 3.99 -2.40 18.19
N ILE A 65 4.66 -2.01 17.12
CA ILE A 65 4.06 -1.79 15.80
C ILE A 65 4.74 -2.71 14.80
N THR A 66 3.95 -3.37 13.97
CA THR A 66 4.45 -4.16 12.83
C THR A 66 3.90 -3.60 11.52
N LEU A 67 4.77 -3.45 10.53
CA LEU A 67 4.37 -3.09 9.17
C LEU A 67 4.15 -4.36 8.35
N PHE A 68 2.98 -4.49 7.71
CA PHE A 68 2.67 -5.61 6.82
C PHE A 68 2.49 -5.13 5.40
N CYS A 69 3.47 -5.40 4.55
CA CYS A 69 3.65 -4.79 3.25
C CYS A 69 3.20 -5.69 2.10
N GLY A 70 2.36 -5.15 1.22
CA GLY A 70 1.94 -5.81 -0.01
C GLY A 70 2.50 -5.18 -1.28
N ILE A 71 1.95 -5.58 -2.43
CA ILE A 71 2.35 -5.07 -3.75
C ILE A 71 2.14 -3.55 -3.90
N GLY A 72 1.21 -2.96 -3.15
CA GLY A 72 0.99 -1.51 -3.15
C GLY A 72 2.15 -0.70 -2.56
N CYS A 73 3.14 -1.35 -1.96
CA CYS A 73 4.38 -0.73 -1.51
C CYS A 73 5.38 -0.45 -2.63
N LYS A 74 5.03 -0.78 -3.88
CA LYS A 74 5.89 -0.52 -5.04
C LYS A 74 6.29 0.95 -5.13
N GLY A 75 7.62 1.18 -5.10
CA GLY A 75 8.21 2.51 -5.14
C GLY A 75 8.17 3.27 -3.81
N ALA A 76 7.78 2.62 -2.70
CA ALA A 76 7.76 3.20 -1.35
C ALA A 76 8.84 2.63 -0.41
N HIS A 77 9.85 1.96 -0.97
CA HIS A 77 10.89 1.25 -0.22
C HIS A 77 11.59 2.13 0.83
N GLU A 78 12.09 3.29 0.41
CA GLU A 78 12.78 4.23 1.30
C GLU A 78 11.87 4.76 2.42
N GLU A 79 10.62 5.07 2.08
CA GLU A 79 9.65 5.56 3.05
C GLU A 79 9.29 4.49 4.09
N ILE A 80 9.24 3.21 3.68
CA ILE A 80 9.01 2.08 4.59
C ILE A 80 10.19 1.91 5.55
N ILE A 81 11.43 1.90 5.06
CA ILE A 81 12.62 1.83 5.92
C ILE A 81 12.64 2.98 6.93
N ARG A 82 12.41 4.22 6.48
CA ARG A 82 12.35 5.39 7.38
C ARG A 82 11.25 5.29 8.42
N MET A 83 10.08 4.77 8.06
CA MET A 83 8.99 4.54 9.01
C MET A 83 9.37 3.46 10.03
N SER A 84 9.99 2.37 9.57
CA SER A 84 10.48 1.30 10.44
C SER A 84 11.57 1.80 11.39
N GLU A 85 12.51 2.58 10.90
CA GLU A 85 13.55 3.23 11.72
C GLU A 85 12.94 4.15 12.80
N THR A 86 11.97 4.99 12.40
CA THR A 86 11.31 5.93 13.32
C THR A 86 10.53 5.21 14.41
N LEU A 87 9.87 4.10 14.06
CA LEU A 87 8.97 3.37 14.97
C LEU A 87 9.62 2.14 15.61
N ASN A 88 10.87 1.80 15.28
CA ASN A 88 11.51 0.52 15.59
C ASN A 88 10.60 -0.68 15.24
N ALA A 89 9.95 -0.61 14.07
CA ALA A 89 8.91 -1.52 13.65
C ALA A 89 9.45 -2.60 12.70
N PRO A 90 9.25 -3.90 12.98
CA PRO A 90 9.56 -4.95 12.02
C PRO A 90 8.68 -4.86 10.76
N VAL A 91 9.24 -5.30 9.63
CA VAL A 91 8.58 -5.33 8.33
C VAL A 91 8.32 -6.76 7.92
N ALA A 92 7.08 -7.19 8.05
CA ALA A 92 6.58 -8.41 7.44
C ALA A 92 5.97 -8.10 6.06
N TYR A 93 5.92 -9.09 5.18
CA TYR A 93 5.40 -8.86 3.84
C TYR A 93 4.66 -10.07 3.25
N THR A 94 3.82 -9.77 2.28
CA THR A 94 3.15 -10.79 1.46
C THR A 94 4.08 -11.28 0.34
N PHE A 95 3.78 -12.43 -0.26
CA PHE A 95 4.51 -12.95 -1.41
C PHE A 95 4.70 -11.89 -2.52
N LYS A 96 3.64 -11.13 -2.84
CA LYS A 96 3.71 -10.07 -3.85
C LYS A 96 4.44 -8.81 -3.39
N GLY A 97 4.53 -8.57 -2.08
CA GLY A 97 5.27 -7.45 -1.50
C GLY A 97 6.77 -7.69 -1.41
N LYS A 98 7.22 -8.95 -1.45
CA LYS A 98 8.60 -9.34 -1.23
C LYS A 98 9.62 -8.50 -2.02
N MET A 99 9.44 -8.41 -3.33
CA MET A 99 10.36 -7.71 -4.23
C MET A 99 10.39 -6.19 -4.01
N GLU A 100 9.41 -5.64 -3.30
CA GLU A 100 9.28 -4.20 -3.09
C GLU A 100 9.93 -3.75 -1.77
N VAL A 101 10.06 -4.67 -0.78
CA VAL A 101 10.41 -4.25 0.60
C VAL A 101 11.51 -5.08 1.26
N GLN A 102 11.90 -6.26 0.72
CA GLN A 102 12.85 -7.15 1.37
C GLN A 102 14.31 -6.70 1.19
N TYR A 103 14.70 -6.28 -0.03
CA TYR A 103 16.08 -5.96 -0.34
C TYR A 103 16.58 -4.75 0.46
N ASP A 104 17.83 -4.80 0.91
CA ASP A 104 18.51 -3.71 1.65
C ASP A 104 17.65 -3.11 2.80
N ASN A 105 16.83 -3.97 3.45
CA ASN A 105 15.94 -3.58 4.53
C ASN A 105 16.36 -4.24 5.86
N PRO A 106 17.02 -3.51 6.79
CA PRO A 106 17.46 -4.07 8.05
C PRO A 106 16.33 -4.42 9.03
N TYR A 107 15.10 -4.00 8.76
CA TYR A 107 13.91 -4.24 9.59
C TYR A 107 13.05 -5.41 9.10
N GLU A 108 13.50 -6.11 8.08
CA GLU A 108 12.78 -7.22 7.45
C GLU A 108 12.77 -8.45 8.39
N VAL A 109 11.59 -8.99 8.64
CA VAL A 109 11.40 -10.17 9.51
C VAL A 109 10.78 -11.35 8.77
N GLY A 110 10.55 -11.25 7.48
CA GLY A 110 10.11 -12.35 6.65
C GLY A 110 8.69 -12.25 6.11
N MET A 111 8.38 -13.19 5.25
CA MET A 111 7.09 -13.32 4.59
C MET A 111 6.11 -14.09 5.49
N THR A 112 4.83 -13.69 5.48
CA THR A 112 3.76 -14.47 6.11
C THR A 112 2.76 -15.01 5.08
N GLY A 113 2.03 -16.05 5.46
CA GLY A 113 1.06 -16.76 4.63
C GLY A 113 1.45 -18.24 4.45
N LEU A 114 0.84 -18.91 3.46
CA LEU A 114 1.03 -20.35 3.23
C LEU A 114 2.49 -20.78 2.99
N LEU A 115 3.32 -19.90 2.47
CA LEU A 115 4.75 -20.11 2.23
C LEU A 115 5.60 -19.24 3.17
N GLY A 116 5.00 -18.76 4.25
CA GLY A 116 5.60 -17.80 5.14
C GLY A 116 6.59 -18.39 6.16
N MET A 117 7.29 -17.49 6.83
CA MET A 117 8.23 -17.79 7.91
C MET A 117 7.56 -17.50 9.26
N PRO A 118 7.92 -18.24 10.33
CA PRO A 118 7.37 -18.00 11.67
C PRO A 118 7.60 -16.58 12.16
N SER A 119 8.77 -15.99 11.90
CA SER A 119 9.13 -14.63 12.32
C SER A 119 8.15 -13.56 11.80
N GLY A 120 7.80 -13.61 10.51
CA GLY A 120 6.80 -12.69 9.93
C GLY A 120 5.40 -12.88 10.55
N TYR A 121 5.03 -14.11 10.89
CA TYR A 121 3.76 -14.39 11.55
C TYR A 121 3.75 -13.87 13.00
N TYR A 122 4.75 -14.22 13.80
CA TYR A 122 4.80 -13.82 15.21
C TYR A 122 4.92 -12.31 15.38
N SER A 123 5.72 -11.63 14.55
CA SER A 123 5.82 -10.16 14.62
C SER A 123 4.47 -9.46 14.42
N MET A 124 3.58 -10.03 13.60
CA MET A 124 2.23 -9.49 13.41
C MET A 124 1.32 -9.76 14.62
N HIS A 125 1.43 -10.93 15.26
CA HIS A 125 0.55 -11.34 16.35
C HIS A 125 0.99 -10.79 17.72
N GLU A 126 2.26 -10.44 17.89
CA GLU A 126 2.78 -9.86 19.14
C GLU A 126 2.74 -8.32 19.14
N ALA A 127 2.35 -7.71 18.01
CA ALA A 127 2.17 -6.28 17.91
C ALA A 127 0.95 -5.79 18.69
N GLU A 128 0.95 -4.52 19.07
CA GLU A 128 -0.23 -3.79 19.54
C GLU A 128 -0.99 -3.16 18.37
N VAL A 129 -0.23 -2.80 17.32
CA VAL A 129 -0.78 -2.23 16.08
C VAL A 129 -0.15 -2.90 14.87
N LEU A 130 -0.98 -3.45 14.00
CA LEU A 130 -0.60 -3.94 12.68
C LEU A 130 -0.96 -2.87 11.63
N VAL A 131 0.04 -2.38 10.90
CA VAL A 131 -0.16 -1.43 9.81
C VAL A 131 -0.08 -2.17 8.47
N MET A 132 -1.21 -2.44 7.86
CA MET A 132 -1.31 -3.07 6.54
C MET A 132 -1.13 -2.03 5.44
N LEU A 133 -0.06 -2.16 4.66
CA LEU A 133 0.31 -1.21 3.61
C LEU A 133 0.14 -1.83 2.22
N GLY A 134 -0.83 -1.35 1.46
CA GLY A 134 -1.04 -1.74 0.07
C GLY A 134 -1.24 -3.24 -0.13
N THR A 135 -1.97 -3.88 0.78
CA THR A 135 -2.25 -5.31 0.74
C THR A 135 -3.73 -5.63 0.91
N ASP A 136 -4.21 -6.55 0.07
CA ASP A 136 -5.49 -7.23 0.20
C ASP A 136 -5.22 -8.73 0.43
N PHE A 137 -4.48 -9.00 1.50
CA PHE A 137 -3.99 -10.34 1.84
C PHE A 137 -5.16 -11.33 2.03
N PRO A 138 -5.24 -12.39 1.20
CA PRO A 138 -6.46 -13.21 1.13
C PRO A 138 -6.61 -14.20 2.27
N TYR A 139 -5.56 -14.47 3.03
CA TYR A 139 -5.53 -15.50 4.07
C TYR A 139 -5.84 -14.89 5.43
N SER A 140 -7.11 -14.55 5.68
CA SER A 140 -7.54 -13.89 6.93
C SER A 140 -7.18 -14.68 8.20
N ALA A 141 -7.08 -16.00 8.14
CA ALA A 141 -6.65 -16.82 9.29
C ALA A 141 -5.20 -16.56 9.75
N PHE A 142 -4.39 -15.87 8.97
CA PHE A 142 -3.04 -15.45 9.36
C PHE A 142 -2.99 -14.03 9.91
N LEU A 143 -4.10 -13.31 9.90
CA LEU A 143 -4.19 -11.96 10.47
C LEU A 143 -4.61 -12.06 11.94
N PRO A 144 -4.02 -11.26 12.83
CA PRO A 144 -4.47 -11.18 14.21
C PRO A 144 -5.87 -10.55 14.29
N ASP A 145 -6.67 -10.91 15.29
CA ASP A 145 -8.03 -10.45 15.50
C ASP A 145 -8.24 -9.67 16.81
N ASP A 146 -7.25 -9.69 17.70
CA ASP A 146 -7.28 -9.11 19.04
C ASP A 146 -6.40 -7.86 19.22
N ILE A 147 -5.83 -7.33 18.13
CA ILE A 147 -4.98 -6.13 18.14
C ILE A 147 -5.58 -5.01 17.28
N LYS A 148 -4.98 -3.83 17.35
CA LYS A 148 -5.36 -2.71 16.48
C LYS A 148 -4.87 -2.95 15.05
N ILE A 149 -5.76 -2.79 14.07
CA ILE A 149 -5.41 -2.91 12.65
C ILE A 149 -5.65 -1.59 11.93
N VAL A 150 -4.60 -1.08 11.30
CA VAL A 150 -4.66 0.04 10.36
C VAL A 150 -4.47 -0.49 8.96
N GLN A 151 -5.21 0.01 8.00
CA GLN A 151 -5.05 -0.36 6.60
C GLN A 151 -4.94 0.87 5.70
N VAL A 152 -3.89 0.92 4.87
CA VAL A 152 -3.71 1.90 3.81
C VAL A 152 -3.78 1.18 2.46
N ASP A 153 -4.74 1.53 1.63
CA ASP A 153 -4.86 1.00 0.27
C ASP A 153 -5.40 2.09 -0.67
N ILE A 154 -4.92 2.07 -1.92
CA ILE A 154 -5.40 3.00 -2.96
C ILE A 154 -6.83 2.68 -3.41
N LYS A 155 -7.31 1.48 -3.11
CA LYS A 155 -8.65 1.00 -3.46
C LYS A 155 -9.54 0.97 -2.23
N PRO A 156 -10.47 1.92 -2.08
CA PRO A 156 -11.31 2.01 -0.90
C PRO A 156 -12.17 0.76 -0.65
N GLU A 157 -12.55 0.04 -1.70
CA GLU A 157 -13.31 -1.22 -1.60
C GLU A 157 -12.54 -2.38 -0.96
N ARG A 158 -11.25 -2.22 -0.70
CA ARG A 158 -10.41 -3.22 0.00
C ARG A 158 -10.30 -2.96 1.48
N LEU A 159 -10.57 -1.74 1.92
CA LEU A 159 -10.46 -1.38 3.34
C LEU A 159 -11.47 -2.19 4.16
N GLY A 160 -10.98 -2.88 5.19
CA GLY A 160 -11.80 -3.71 6.09
C GLY A 160 -12.31 -5.02 5.50
N ARG A 161 -11.94 -5.38 4.27
CA ARG A 161 -12.46 -6.58 3.60
C ARG A 161 -11.96 -7.89 4.21
N ARG A 162 -10.76 -7.89 4.77
CA ARG A 162 -10.09 -9.12 5.26
C ARG A 162 -9.92 -9.20 6.75
N ALA A 163 -9.95 -8.07 7.43
CA ALA A 163 -9.85 -7.94 8.87
C ALA A 163 -10.75 -6.83 9.36
N LYS A 164 -11.09 -6.85 10.64
CA LYS A 164 -11.74 -5.72 11.32
C LYS A 164 -10.71 -4.61 11.49
N VAL A 165 -10.85 -3.55 10.70
CA VAL A 165 -9.92 -2.43 10.67
C VAL A 165 -10.38 -1.33 11.62
N ASP A 166 -9.51 -0.87 12.53
CA ASP A 166 -9.78 0.26 13.43
C ASP A 166 -9.65 1.60 12.71
N LEU A 167 -8.73 1.69 11.72
CA LEU A 167 -8.53 2.90 10.92
C LEU A 167 -8.16 2.53 9.48
N GLY A 168 -9.02 2.87 8.54
CA GLY A 168 -8.79 2.67 7.10
C GLY A 168 -8.51 4.00 6.40
N LEU A 169 -7.41 4.07 5.63
CA LEU A 169 -7.01 5.24 4.85
C LEU A 169 -6.96 4.90 3.37
N CYS A 170 -7.72 5.66 2.57
CA CYS A 170 -7.63 5.54 1.12
C CYS A 170 -6.48 6.39 0.59
N GLY A 171 -5.40 5.74 0.13
CA GLY A 171 -4.24 6.46 -0.37
C GLY A 171 -3.19 5.55 -1.00
N ASP A 172 -2.35 6.16 -1.82
CA ASP A 172 -1.10 5.58 -2.29
C ASP A 172 -0.12 5.46 -1.12
N VAL A 173 0.51 4.29 -0.96
CA VAL A 173 1.40 4.02 0.19
C VAL A 173 2.52 5.05 0.28
N ARG A 174 3.23 5.31 -0.82
CA ARG A 174 4.37 6.25 -0.83
C ARG A 174 3.95 7.65 -0.42
N SER A 175 2.87 8.14 -1.01
CA SER A 175 2.36 9.49 -0.73
C SER A 175 1.84 9.62 0.70
N THR A 176 1.15 8.58 1.20
CA THR A 176 0.69 8.51 2.58
C THR A 176 1.85 8.54 3.55
N LEU A 177 2.87 7.70 3.34
CA LEU A 177 4.04 7.65 4.23
C LEU A 177 4.84 8.96 4.21
N ARG A 178 5.00 9.60 3.05
CA ARG A 178 5.67 10.92 2.97
C ARG A 178 4.97 11.99 3.78
N ALA A 179 3.64 12.01 3.76
CA ALA A 179 2.85 12.96 4.53
C ALA A 179 2.83 12.59 6.04
N LEU A 180 2.87 11.31 6.38
CA LEU A 180 2.80 10.82 7.75
C LEU A 180 4.14 10.95 8.50
N LEU A 181 5.27 10.65 7.84
CA LEU A 181 6.60 10.60 8.47
C LEU A 181 6.95 11.85 9.31
N PRO A 182 6.66 13.08 8.86
CA PRO A 182 6.94 14.29 9.68
C PRO A 182 6.13 14.38 10.98
N MET A 183 5.04 13.61 11.10
CA MET A 183 4.16 13.59 12.26
C MET A 183 4.53 12.51 13.28
N LEU A 184 5.44 11.61 12.93
CA LEU A 184 5.85 10.50 13.79
C LEU A 184 6.96 10.92 14.73
N GLN A 185 6.91 10.35 15.94
CA GLN A 185 7.93 10.53 16.97
C GLN A 185 8.89 9.32 16.97
N GLN A 186 10.19 9.61 17.07
CA GLN A 186 11.21 8.57 17.16
C GLN A 186 11.01 7.73 18.42
N LYS A 187 10.84 6.42 18.27
CA LYS A 187 10.80 5.49 19.39
C LYS A 187 12.20 5.14 19.85
N LYS A 188 12.35 5.02 21.17
CA LYS A 188 13.64 4.71 21.82
C LYS A 188 13.79 3.23 22.15
N ASN A 189 12.66 2.51 22.29
CA ASN A 189 12.66 1.09 22.66
C ASN A 189 12.72 0.23 21.40
N ASP A 190 13.78 -0.56 21.25
CA ASP A 190 14.03 -1.52 20.16
C ASP A 190 13.78 -2.98 20.56
N SER A 191 13.35 -3.22 21.82
CA SER A 191 13.19 -4.57 22.35
C SER A 191 12.21 -5.43 21.58
N PHE A 192 11.19 -4.85 20.98
CA PHE A 192 10.22 -5.57 20.18
C PHE A 192 10.81 -6.05 18.84
N PHE A 193 11.58 -5.20 18.16
CA PHE A 193 12.26 -5.58 16.92
C PHE A 193 13.38 -6.60 17.18
N GLY A 194 14.16 -6.43 18.27
CA GLY A 194 15.29 -7.30 18.60
C GLY A 194 14.90 -8.73 19.03
N ASN A 195 13.61 -8.98 19.33
CA ASN A 195 13.07 -10.30 19.73
C ASN A 195 12.44 -11.08 18.55
N ASN A 196 12.29 -10.49 17.39
CA ASN A 196 11.74 -11.10 16.16
C ASN A 196 12.83 -11.43 15.15
#